data_633302b4d452312739eb7b37318da00d
#
_entry.id   633302b4d452312739eb7b37318da00d
#
_cell.length_a   1.000
_cell.length_b   1.000
_cell.length_c   1.000
_cell.angle_alpha   90.00
_cell.angle_beta   90.00
_cell.angle_gamma   90.00
#
_symmetry.space_group_name_H-M   'P 1'
#
loop_
_entity.id
_entity.type
_entity.pdbx_description
1 polymer ?
#
loop_
_entity_poly.entity_id
_entity_poly.type
_entity_poly.pdbx_seq_one_letter_code
_entity_poly.pdbx_strand_id
1 'polypeptide(L)'
;ELDFMLIDLPPGTGDIHLSIMQSLPITGAVVVSTPQNVALADARKGVAMFRQENIDVPVLGIIENMAYFTPAELPENKYYIFGKEGAKHLSEDLEVPFLGEVPLVQSIREAGDVGRPAALQTATPIEEAFENITRNVVEETVRRNENLPPTEAIKITTMAGCSAVKK
;
A
#
# COMPACT_ATOMS: atom_id res chain seq x y z
N GLU A 1 -9.92 13.41 18.63
CA GLU A 1 -9.07 12.20 18.77
C GLU A 1 -9.27 11.37 17.50
N LEU A 2 -8.19 10.87 16.90
CA LEU A 2 -8.22 10.05 15.69
C LEU A 2 -7.78 8.65 16.05
N ASP A 3 -8.53 7.63 15.61
CA ASP A 3 -8.12 6.23 15.75
C ASP A 3 -7.08 5.84 14.70
N PHE A 4 -7.23 6.32 13.46
CA PHE A 4 -6.33 6.07 12.34
C PHE A 4 -6.05 7.34 11.55
N MET A 5 -4.83 7.45 11.03
CA MET A 5 -4.43 8.44 10.03
C MET A 5 -3.83 7.70 8.84
N LEU A 6 -4.39 7.91 7.66
CA LEU A 6 -3.86 7.41 6.40
C LEU A 6 -3.12 8.53 5.68
N ILE A 7 -1.89 8.24 5.22
CA ILE A 7 -1.05 9.17 4.48
C ILE A 7 -0.84 8.59 3.09
N ASP A 8 -1.41 9.26 2.08
CA ASP A 8 -1.17 8.91 0.67
C ASP A 8 0.16 9.49 0.22
N LEU A 9 1.07 8.61 -0.18
CA LEU A 9 2.42 8.97 -0.60
C LEU A 9 2.49 9.08 -2.12
N PRO A 10 3.31 9.99 -2.67
CA PRO A 10 3.55 10.03 -4.10
C PRO A 10 4.18 8.71 -4.59
N PRO A 11 4.07 8.37 -5.89
CA PRO A 11 4.65 7.15 -6.43
C PRO A 11 6.18 7.17 -6.36
N GLY A 12 6.77 5.98 -6.27
CA GLY A 12 8.22 5.78 -6.23
C GLY A 12 8.78 5.60 -4.83
N THR A 13 10.09 5.76 -4.69
CA THR A 13 10.85 5.54 -3.45
C THR A 13 11.80 6.72 -3.17
N GLY A 14 11.36 7.93 -3.44
CA GLY A 14 12.19 9.14 -3.37
C GLY A 14 12.29 9.77 -1.98
N ASP A 15 12.98 10.89 -1.89
CA ASP A 15 13.30 11.61 -0.64
C ASP A 15 12.06 12.05 0.17
N ILE A 16 10.90 12.22 -0.48
CA ILE A 16 9.65 12.58 0.20
C ILE A 16 9.23 11.50 1.20
N HIS A 17 9.36 10.23 0.84
CA HIS A 17 9.08 9.10 1.72
C HIS A 17 9.95 9.15 2.97
N LEU A 18 11.25 9.36 2.79
CA LEU A 18 12.21 9.49 3.89
C LEU A 18 11.88 10.69 4.79
N SER A 19 11.53 11.84 4.21
CA SER A 19 11.18 13.05 4.95
C SER A 19 9.95 12.86 5.83
N ILE A 20 8.93 12.16 5.33
CA ILE A 20 7.72 11.85 6.09
C ILE A 20 8.03 10.90 7.25
N MET A 21 8.79 9.82 6.98
CA MET A 21 9.19 8.85 8.01
C MET A 21 10.11 9.45 9.08
N GLN A 22 10.87 10.49 8.74
CA GLN A 22 11.65 11.27 9.72
C GLN A 22 10.80 12.19 10.58
N SER A 23 9.68 12.64 10.05
CA SER A 23 8.83 13.63 10.70
C SER A 23 7.72 12.99 11.55
N LEU A 24 7.31 11.78 11.19
CA LEU A 24 6.17 11.09 11.79
C LEU A 24 6.52 9.65 12.18
N PRO A 25 6.02 9.17 13.33
CA PRO A 25 6.12 7.75 13.72
C PRO A 25 5.12 6.92 12.90
N ILE A 26 5.55 6.35 11.79
CA ILE A 26 4.70 5.55 10.90
C ILE A 26 4.49 4.16 11.50
N THR A 27 3.25 3.79 11.78
CA THR A 27 2.90 2.48 12.37
C THR A 27 3.19 1.33 11.40
N GLY A 28 2.92 1.53 10.11
CA GLY A 28 3.17 0.54 9.08
C GLY A 28 2.84 1.08 7.69
N ALA A 29 3.27 0.37 6.68
CA ALA A 29 3.07 0.72 5.28
C ALA A 29 2.16 -0.28 4.57
N VAL A 30 1.25 0.20 3.73
CA VAL A 30 0.47 -0.59 2.80
C VAL A 30 0.96 -0.29 1.38
N VAL A 31 1.29 -1.33 0.62
CA VAL A 31 1.75 -1.19 -0.76
C VAL A 31 0.61 -1.52 -1.72
N VAL A 32 0.30 -0.61 -2.63
CA VAL A 32 -0.72 -0.80 -3.66
C VAL A 32 -0.06 -0.99 -5.02
N SER A 33 -0.41 -2.05 -5.73
CA SER A 33 0.11 -2.34 -7.07
C SER A 33 -1.00 -2.85 -7.99
N THR A 34 -0.74 -2.80 -9.29
CA THR A 34 -1.54 -3.53 -10.28
C THR A 34 -0.86 -4.87 -10.61
N PRO A 35 -1.55 -5.85 -11.25
CA PRO A 35 -0.95 -7.15 -11.55
C PRO A 35 0.17 -7.13 -12.60
N GLN A 36 0.46 -6.00 -13.23
CA GLN A 36 1.46 -5.85 -14.28
C GLN A 36 2.89 -6.00 -13.74
N ASN A 37 3.74 -6.73 -14.43
CA ASN A 37 5.12 -6.96 -14.02
C ASN A 37 5.92 -5.68 -13.76
N VAL A 38 5.67 -4.62 -14.52
CA VAL A 38 6.35 -3.32 -14.34
C VAL A 38 5.96 -2.67 -13.02
N ALA A 39 4.66 -2.71 -12.66
CA ALA A 39 4.17 -2.19 -11.40
C ALA A 39 4.63 -3.04 -10.21
N LEU A 40 4.65 -4.37 -10.38
CA LEU A 40 5.15 -5.30 -9.37
C LEU A 40 6.65 -5.10 -9.07
N ALA A 41 7.45 -4.75 -10.09
CA ALA A 41 8.86 -4.42 -9.90
C ALA A 41 9.04 -3.16 -9.02
N ASP A 42 8.18 -2.16 -9.19
CA ASP A 42 8.22 -0.95 -8.35
C ASP A 42 7.65 -1.20 -6.95
N ALA A 43 6.58 -2.01 -6.82
CA ALA A 43 6.07 -2.44 -5.53
C ALA A 43 7.13 -3.21 -4.72
N ARG A 44 7.90 -4.10 -5.36
CA ARG A 44 9.03 -4.81 -4.74
C ARG A 44 10.10 -3.85 -4.20
N LYS A 45 10.41 -2.78 -4.95
CA LYS A 45 11.33 -1.72 -4.47
C LYS A 45 10.77 -0.97 -3.28
N GLY A 46 9.45 -0.67 -3.29
CA GLY A 46 8.76 -0.03 -2.17
C GLY A 46 8.85 -0.86 -0.89
N VAL A 47 8.53 -2.16 -0.96
CA VAL A 47 8.69 -3.07 0.18
C VAL A 47 10.14 -3.12 0.66
N ALA A 48 11.11 -3.22 -0.27
CA ALA A 48 12.52 -3.26 0.07
C ALA A 48 12.99 -1.97 0.75
N MET A 49 12.47 -0.81 0.34
CA MET A 49 12.76 0.48 0.98
C MET A 49 12.30 0.50 2.44
N PHE A 50 11.05 0.10 2.71
CA PHE A 50 10.52 0.07 4.07
C PHE A 50 11.25 -0.91 4.99
N ARG A 51 11.82 -1.99 4.43
CA ARG A 51 12.59 -3.01 5.16
C ARG A 51 14.07 -2.68 5.35
N GLN A 52 14.55 -1.51 4.88
CA GLN A 52 15.94 -1.11 5.13
C GLN A 52 16.18 -0.92 6.62
N GLU A 53 17.33 -1.39 7.12
CA GLU A 53 17.71 -1.37 8.53
C GLU A 53 17.61 0.01 9.20
N ASN A 54 17.86 1.07 8.44
CA ASN A 54 17.77 2.45 8.91
C ASN A 54 16.36 3.06 8.80
N ILE A 55 15.39 2.35 8.22
CA ILE A 55 13.99 2.75 8.05
C ILE A 55 13.11 1.90 8.93
N ASP A 56 13.18 0.59 8.78
CA ASP A 56 12.51 -0.44 9.58
C ASP A 56 11.01 -0.17 9.85
N VAL A 57 10.29 0.23 8.79
CA VAL A 57 8.84 0.41 8.85
C VAL A 57 8.18 -0.91 8.45
N PRO A 58 7.36 -1.52 9.33
CA PRO A 58 6.64 -2.75 9.02
C PRO A 58 5.74 -2.61 7.79
N VAL A 59 5.81 -3.55 6.86
CA VAL A 59 4.87 -3.62 5.73
C VAL A 59 3.67 -4.46 6.18
N LEU A 60 2.52 -3.80 6.34
CA LEU A 60 1.26 -4.42 6.77
C LEU A 60 0.69 -5.34 5.68
N GLY A 61 1.01 -5.08 4.42
CA GLY A 61 0.65 -5.94 3.31
C GLY A 61 0.55 -5.25 1.97
N ILE A 62 0.10 -6.02 0.97
CA ILE A 62 -0.05 -5.58 -0.42
C ILE A 62 -1.52 -5.66 -0.84
N ILE A 63 -1.98 -4.65 -1.57
CA ILE A 63 -3.31 -4.59 -2.21
C ILE A 63 -3.10 -4.68 -3.73
N GLU A 64 -3.89 -5.53 -4.40
CA GLU A 64 -3.95 -5.56 -5.86
C GLU A 64 -5.07 -4.66 -6.37
N ASN A 65 -4.71 -3.56 -7.02
CA ASN A 65 -5.65 -2.66 -7.68
C ASN A 65 -5.83 -3.05 -9.16
N MET A 66 -6.99 -2.79 -9.72
CA MET A 66 -7.34 -3.15 -11.11
C MET A 66 -7.15 -4.66 -11.38
N ALA A 67 -7.49 -5.49 -10.40
CA ALA A 67 -7.23 -6.93 -10.42
C ALA A 67 -7.97 -7.65 -11.55
N TYR A 68 -9.20 -7.27 -11.79
CA TYR A 68 -10.04 -7.83 -12.86
C TYR A 68 -11.14 -6.86 -13.28
N PHE A 69 -11.68 -7.06 -14.47
CA PHE A 69 -12.85 -6.39 -14.99
C PHE A 69 -14.01 -7.37 -15.12
N THR A 70 -15.20 -6.97 -14.72
CA THR A 70 -16.44 -7.74 -14.91
C THR A 70 -17.44 -6.88 -15.70
N PRO A 71 -17.81 -7.28 -16.95
CA PRO A 71 -18.84 -6.60 -17.72
C PRO A 71 -20.22 -6.70 -17.03
N ALA A 72 -21.02 -5.66 -17.13
CA ALA A 72 -22.36 -5.66 -16.57
C ALA A 72 -23.29 -6.74 -17.18
N GLU A 73 -23.04 -7.06 -18.47
CA GLU A 73 -23.79 -8.07 -19.23
C GLU A 73 -23.39 -9.51 -18.85
N LEU A 74 -22.22 -9.69 -18.25
CA LEU A 74 -21.65 -10.98 -17.88
C LEU A 74 -21.07 -10.93 -16.45
N PRO A 75 -21.92 -10.78 -15.43
CA PRO A 75 -21.49 -10.53 -14.05
C PRO A 75 -20.67 -11.68 -13.44
N GLU A 76 -20.79 -12.89 -13.96
CA GLU A 76 -20.04 -14.06 -13.51
C GLU A 76 -18.63 -14.16 -14.14
N ASN A 77 -18.32 -13.32 -15.16
CA ASN A 77 -17.08 -13.41 -15.90
C ASN A 77 -16.07 -12.38 -15.41
N LYS A 78 -14.88 -12.84 -15.02
CA LYS A 78 -13.73 -11.98 -14.69
C LYS A 78 -12.72 -11.96 -15.82
N TYR A 79 -12.36 -10.77 -16.29
CA TYR A 79 -11.34 -10.56 -17.31
C TYR A 79 -10.12 -9.90 -16.68
N TYR A 80 -8.98 -10.56 -16.77
CA TYR A 80 -7.71 -10.13 -16.16
C TYR A 80 -6.89 -9.30 -17.15
N ILE A 81 -7.33 -8.06 -17.40
CA ILE A 81 -6.77 -7.18 -18.43
C ILE A 81 -5.27 -6.88 -18.18
N PHE A 82 -4.88 -6.73 -16.93
CA PHE A 82 -3.52 -6.37 -16.52
C PHE A 82 -2.69 -7.53 -15.99
N GLY A 83 -3.18 -8.75 -16.02
CA GLY A 83 -2.60 -9.94 -15.44
C GLY A 83 -3.46 -10.49 -14.30
N LYS A 84 -3.11 -11.65 -13.80
CA LYS A 84 -3.87 -12.37 -12.79
C LYS A 84 -3.03 -12.59 -11.54
N GLU A 85 -3.54 -12.18 -10.39
CA GLU A 85 -2.98 -12.44 -9.06
C GLU A 85 -1.50 -12.03 -8.89
N GLY A 86 -1.04 -11.03 -9.67
CA GLY A 86 0.37 -10.63 -9.67
C GLY A 86 0.84 -10.08 -8.32
N ALA A 87 0.05 -9.21 -7.70
CA ALA A 87 0.39 -8.66 -6.39
C ALA A 87 0.20 -9.68 -5.25
N LYS A 88 -0.71 -10.64 -5.42
CA LYS A 88 -0.87 -11.76 -4.50
C LYS A 88 0.37 -12.66 -4.51
N HIS A 89 0.85 -13.08 -5.68
CA HIS A 89 2.09 -13.83 -5.79
C HIS A 89 3.28 -13.04 -5.26
N LEU A 90 3.33 -11.72 -5.51
CA LEU A 90 4.37 -10.86 -4.95
C LEU A 90 4.32 -10.85 -3.42
N SER A 91 3.13 -10.84 -2.81
CA SER A 91 2.98 -10.88 -1.36
C SER A 91 3.52 -12.19 -0.77
N GLU A 92 3.25 -13.32 -1.43
CA GLU A 92 3.78 -14.63 -1.08
C GLU A 92 5.31 -14.66 -1.18
N ASP A 93 5.88 -14.18 -2.31
CA ASP A 93 7.34 -14.08 -2.53
C ASP A 93 8.06 -13.23 -1.47
N LEU A 94 7.41 -12.17 -1.02
CA LEU A 94 7.99 -11.22 -0.07
C LEU A 94 7.63 -11.54 1.39
N GLU A 95 6.85 -12.60 1.63
CA GLU A 95 6.36 -12.97 2.96
C GLU A 95 5.69 -11.79 3.68
N VAL A 96 4.77 -11.11 2.97
CA VAL A 96 3.91 -10.05 3.51
C VAL A 96 2.44 -10.42 3.29
N PRO A 97 1.51 -9.97 4.15
CA PRO A 97 0.10 -10.24 3.96
C PRO A 97 -0.45 -9.74 2.63
N PHE A 98 -1.34 -10.51 1.99
CA PHE A 98 -2.19 -10.03 0.91
C PHE A 98 -3.48 -9.46 1.50
N LEU A 99 -3.70 -8.16 1.34
CA LEU A 99 -4.80 -7.45 2.00
C LEU A 99 -6.11 -7.48 1.20
N GLY A 100 -6.04 -7.78 -0.09
CA GLY A 100 -7.21 -7.89 -0.94
C GLY A 100 -7.01 -7.33 -2.34
N GLU A 101 -8.06 -7.42 -3.14
CA GLU A 101 -8.08 -6.99 -4.53
C GLU A 101 -9.23 -5.99 -4.78
N VAL A 102 -8.97 -4.99 -5.63
CA VAL A 102 -9.97 -4.01 -6.08
C VAL A 102 -10.23 -4.22 -7.56
N PRO A 103 -11.49 -4.45 -7.97
CA PRO A 103 -11.83 -4.62 -9.38
C PRO A 103 -11.67 -3.32 -10.17
N LEU A 104 -11.43 -3.45 -11.47
CA LEU A 104 -11.50 -2.34 -12.42
C LEU A 104 -12.96 -2.07 -12.76
N VAL A 105 -13.54 -0.96 -12.26
CA VAL A 105 -14.96 -0.62 -12.48
C VAL A 105 -15.07 0.86 -12.82
N GLN A 106 -15.93 1.17 -13.78
CA GLN A 106 -16.17 2.54 -14.24
C GLN A 106 -16.69 3.44 -13.11
N SER A 107 -17.54 2.90 -12.23
CA SER A 107 -18.12 3.67 -11.13
C SER A 107 -17.12 4.16 -10.09
N ILE A 108 -15.95 3.52 -9.96
CA ILE A 108 -14.85 4.03 -9.11
C ILE A 108 -14.34 5.36 -9.67
N ARG A 109 -14.09 5.43 -10.98
CA ARG A 109 -13.67 6.67 -11.66
C ARG A 109 -14.73 7.75 -11.53
N GLU A 110 -15.98 7.43 -11.86
CA GLU A 110 -17.10 8.39 -11.80
C GLU A 110 -17.30 8.94 -10.39
N ALA A 111 -17.20 8.09 -9.38
CA ALA A 111 -17.28 8.50 -7.98
C ALA A 111 -16.15 9.45 -7.61
N GLY A 112 -14.92 9.17 -8.07
CA GLY A 112 -13.76 10.05 -7.88
C GLY A 112 -13.95 11.41 -8.55
N ASP A 113 -14.45 11.45 -9.80
CA ASP A 113 -14.68 12.68 -10.56
C ASP A 113 -15.69 13.63 -9.87
N VAL A 114 -16.65 13.10 -9.12
CA VAL A 114 -17.66 13.89 -8.39
C VAL A 114 -17.36 14.02 -6.90
N GLY A 115 -16.20 13.56 -6.43
CA GLY A 115 -15.78 13.66 -5.04
C GLY A 115 -16.58 12.75 -4.08
N ARG A 116 -17.14 11.66 -4.56
CA ARG A 116 -17.83 10.64 -3.75
C ARG A 116 -16.94 9.41 -3.58
N PRO A 117 -16.60 9.00 -2.36
CA PRO A 117 -15.84 7.77 -2.18
C PRO A 117 -16.57 6.55 -2.73
N ALA A 118 -15.91 5.78 -3.60
CA ALA A 118 -16.51 4.59 -4.21
C ALA A 118 -16.88 3.52 -3.17
N ALA A 119 -16.16 3.46 -2.07
CA ALA A 119 -16.42 2.58 -0.93
C ALA A 119 -17.77 2.83 -0.23
N LEU A 120 -18.42 3.98 -0.48
CA LEU A 120 -19.75 4.31 0.06
C LEU A 120 -20.91 3.93 -0.89
N GLN A 121 -20.62 3.22 -1.98
CA GLN A 121 -21.64 2.69 -2.88
C GLN A 121 -22.22 1.38 -2.31
N THR A 122 -23.34 1.48 -1.62
CA THR A 122 -23.95 0.34 -0.91
C THR A 122 -24.41 -0.79 -1.84
N ALA A 123 -24.29 -2.02 -1.34
CA ALA A 123 -24.65 -3.26 -2.04
C ALA A 123 -23.93 -3.46 -3.39
N THR A 124 -22.65 -3.10 -3.44
CA THR A 124 -21.81 -3.28 -4.63
C THR A 124 -20.60 -4.15 -4.32
N PRO A 125 -20.03 -4.86 -5.34
CA PRO A 125 -18.77 -5.58 -5.18
C PRO A 125 -17.59 -4.68 -4.78
N ILE A 126 -17.71 -3.37 -5.02
CA ILE A 126 -16.71 -2.37 -4.63
C ILE A 126 -16.74 -2.14 -3.13
N GLU A 127 -17.93 -1.93 -2.55
CA GLU A 127 -18.10 -1.82 -1.10
C GLU A 127 -17.49 -3.03 -0.39
N GLU A 128 -17.87 -4.24 -0.82
CA GLU A 128 -17.34 -5.48 -0.25
C GLU A 128 -15.81 -5.57 -0.35
N ALA A 129 -15.23 -5.20 -1.49
CA ALA A 129 -13.78 -5.18 -1.67
C ALA A 129 -13.09 -4.22 -0.70
N PHE A 130 -13.59 -2.99 -0.57
CA PHE A 130 -13.02 -1.99 0.35
C PHE A 130 -13.25 -2.35 1.81
N GLU A 131 -14.39 -2.92 2.18
CA GLU A 131 -14.65 -3.41 3.54
C GLU A 131 -13.69 -4.52 3.94
N ASN A 132 -13.48 -5.51 3.05
CA ASN A 132 -12.54 -6.60 3.28
C ASN A 132 -11.10 -6.08 3.43
N ILE A 133 -10.66 -5.18 2.55
CA ILE A 133 -9.33 -4.55 2.63
C ILE A 133 -9.20 -3.78 3.94
N THR A 134 -10.20 -2.97 4.29
CA THR A 134 -10.17 -2.18 5.53
C THR A 134 -10.05 -3.08 6.76
N ARG A 135 -10.83 -4.17 6.82
CA ARG A 135 -10.75 -5.15 7.90
C ARG A 135 -9.36 -5.74 7.99
N ASN A 136 -8.79 -6.20 6.88
CA ASN A 136 -7.47 -6.80 6.84
C ASN A 136 -6.37 -5.81 7.26
N VAL A 137 -6.45 -4.54 6.83
CA VAL A 137 -5.51 -3.48 7.26
C VAL A 137 -5.60 -3.25 8.77
N VAL A 138 -6.81 -3.19 9.33
CA VAL A 138 -7.01 -3.02 10.77
C VAL A 138 -6.46 -4.21 11.53
N GLU A 139 -6.76 -5.45 11.11
CA GLU A 139 -6.26 -6.68 11.73
C GLU A 139 -4.72 -6.73 11.72
N GLU A 140 -4.08 -6.42 10.60
CA GLU A 140 -2.62 -6.40 10.51
C GLU A 140 -2.00 -5.26 11.34
N THR A 141 -2.69 -4.11 11.46
CA THR A 141 -2.26 -3.02 12.34
C THR A 141 -2.32 -3.43 13.80
N VAL A 142 -3.39 -4.10 14.22
CA VAL A 142 -3.53 -4.63 15.59
C VAL A 142 -2.45 -5.67 15.86
N ARG A 143 -2.29 -6.65 14.96
CA ARG A 143 -1.24 -7.69 15.06
C ARG A 143 0.15 -7.07 15.18
N ARG A 144 0.44 -6.06 14.37
CA ARG A 144 1.71 -5.32 14.44
C ARG A 144 1.90 -4.69 15.83
N ASN A 145 0.87 -4.00 16.35
CA ASN A 145 0.94 -3.30 17.63
C ASN A 145 1.07 -4.24 18.84
N GLU A 146 0.55 -5.46 18.73
CA GLU A 146 0.69 -6.50 19.77
C GLU A 146 2.09 -7.12 19.76
N ASN A 147 2.76 -7.21 18.62
CA ASN A 147 4.02 -7.94 18.45
C ASN A 147 5.26 -7.06 18.37
N LEU A 148 5.12 -5.77 18.10
CA LEU A 148 6.22 -4.84 17.91
C LEU A 148 6.07 -3.61 18.83
N PRO A 149 7.17 -3.01 19.24
CA PRO A 149 7.13 -1.77 20.04
C PRO A 149 6.50 -0.63 19.22
N PRO A 150 6.02 0.45 19.89
CA PRO A 150 5.60 1.67 19.21
C PRO A 150 6.71 2.18 18.28
N THR A 151 6.32 2.60 17.07
CA THR A 151 7.27 3.20 16.12
C THR A 151 7.72 4.58 16.61
N GLU A 152 8.99 4.87 16.38
CA GLU A 152 9.55 6.21 16.54
C GLU A 152 9.84 6.83 15.17
N ALA A 153 9.84 8.16 15.09
CA ALA A 153 10.29 8.85 13.89
C ALA A 153 11.77 8.51 13.62
N ILE A 154 12.08 8.21 12.36
CA ILE A 154 13.42 7.73 11.96
C ILE A 154 14.46 8.84 12.15
N LYS A 155 15.52 8.54 12.85
CA LYS A 155 16.68 9.42 12.99
C LYS A 155 17.75 9.01 11.97
N ILE A 156 17.78 9.66 10.80
CA ILE A 156 18.90 9.48 9.87
C ILE A 156 20.09 10.22 10.45
N THR A 157 21.05 9.48 11.01
CA THR A 157 22.34 10.03 11.37
C THR A 157 23.09 10.26 10.05
N THR A 158 23.14 11.51 9.57
CA THR A 158 24.07 11.87 8.51
C THR A 158 25.46 11.53 9.00
N MET A 159 26.13 10.59 8.34
CA MET A 159 27.56 10.35 8.61
C MET A 159 28.30 11.67 8.42
N ALA A 160 28.68 12.29 9.51
CA ALA A 160 29.63 13.39 9.53
C ALA A 160 30.98 12.82 9.06
N GLY A 161 31.35 13.07 7.80
CA GLY A 161 32.55 12.49 7.23
C GLY A 161 32.94 13.03 5.88
N CYS A 162 32.91 14.35 5.69
CA CYS A 162 33.80 15.02 4.77
C CYS A 162 34.55 16.13 5.53
N SER A 163 35.59 15.75 6.23
CA SER A 163 36.61 16.72 6.68
C SER A 163 37.21 17.36 5.44
N ALA A 164 36.82 18.61 5.18
CA ALA A 164 37.53 19.47 4.20
C ALA A 164 39.00 19.51 4.56
N VAL A 165 39.84 18.97 3.71
CA VAL A 165 41.28 19.16 3.75
C VAL A 165 41.52 20.67 3.58
N LYS A 166 41.90 21.34 4.66
CA LYS A 166 42.47 22.70 4.59
C LYS A 166 43.81 22.60 3.89
N LYS A 167 43.92 23.27 2.77
CA LYS A 167 45.19 23.73 2.23
C LYS A 167 45.58 25.04 2.88
#